data_449e9c3d7e3f5dfe640a3725928d3873
#
_entry.id   449e9c3d7e3f5dfe640a3725928d3873
#
_cell.length_a   1.000
_cell.length_b   1.000
_cell.length_c   1.000
_cell.angle_alpha   90.00
_cell.angle_beta   90.00
_cell.angle_gamma   90.00
#
_symmetry.space_group_name_H-M   'P 1'
#
loop_
_entity.id
_entity.type
_entity.pdbx_description
1 polymer ?
#
loop_
_entity_poly.entity_id
_entity_poly.type
_entity_poly.pdbx_seq_one_letter_code
_entity_poly.pdbx_strand_id
1 'polypeptide(L)'
;MTYRLALLTAAEAVRRREELIALCAQAFGGSPWHEPPLGAVRTVDRLLDSAVRRDDFCAYAAYAADDPDDAGAALLGFVAGWTDTALSGGEPTFELVELVVAPGSQGLGIGRALHDGLLVAGAPGPALLMTLDVPELTDRYTRWGWKVVDRLRPGKEERDYVVMRRA
;
A
#
# COMPACT_ATOMS: atom_id res chain seq x y z
N MET A 1 -0.76 -14.21 -17.24
CA MET A 1 -0.44 -14.45 -15.82
C MET A 1 -1.72 -14.34 -15.01
N THR A 2 -2.01 -15.35 -14.24
CA THR A 2 -3.13 -15.31 -13.28
C THR A 2 -2.60 -14.98 -11.89
N TYR A 3 -3.44 -14.34 -11.08
CA TYR A 3 -3.11 -14.03 -9.69
C TYR A 3 -4.32 -14.30 -8.80
N ARG A 4 -4.08 -14.46 -7.52
CA ARG A 4 -5.12 -14.53 -6.50
C ARG A 4 -4.85 -13.53 -5.38
N LEU A 5 -5.90 -13.00 -4.80
CA LEU A 5 -5.83 -12.16 -3.61
C LEU A 5 -6.09 -13.03 -2.37
N ALA A 6 -5.36 -12.72 -1.31
CA ALA A 6 -5.56 -13.35 0.00
C ALA A 6 -5.34 -12.34 1.11
N LEU A 7 -6.03 -12.54 2.24
CA LEU A 7 -5.78 -11.76 3.45
C LEU A 7 -4.32 -11.93 3.87
N LEU A 8 -3.64 -10.81 4.11
CA LEU A 8 -2.28 -10.80 4.66
C LEU A 8 -2.38 -10.56 6.16
N THR A 9 -2.34 -11.65 6.93
CA THR A 9 -2.37 -11.56 8.39
C THR A 9 -1.06 -11.01 8.95
N ALA A 10 -1.08 -10.52 10.19
CA ALA A 10 0.13 -10.06 10.86
C ALA A 10 1.20 -11.16 10.90
N ALA A 11 0.83 -12.40 11.24
CA ALA A 11 1.75 -13.53 11.28
C ALA A 11 2.37 -13.82 9.91
N GLU A 12 1.57 -13.79 8.86
CA GLU A 12 2.02 -13.98 7.48
C GLU A 12 2.98 -12.88 7.05
N ALA A 13 2.65 -11.63 7.35
CA ALA A 13 3.48 -10.47 7.03
C ALA A 13 4.86 -10.57 7.72
N VAL A 14 4.90 -10.94 8.98
CA VAL A 14 6.15 -11.16 9.71
C VAL A 14 6.99 -12.26 9.07
N ARG A 15 6.36 -13.38 8.72
CA ARG A 15 7.05 -14.51 8.09
C ARG A 15 7.63 -14.13 6.71
N ARG A 16 6.95 -13.26 5.95
CA ARG A 16 7.35 -12.84 4.61
C ARG A 16 8.15 -11.53 4.58
N ARG A 17 8.74 -11.14 5.69
CA ARG A 17 9.45 -9.87 5.83
C ARG A 17 10.44 -9.61 4.68
N GLU A 18 11.29 -10.57 4.36
CA GLU A 18 12.32 -10.42 3.32
C GLU A 18 11.70 -10.26 1.93
N GLU A 19 10.62 -10.98 1.63
CA GLU A 19 9.91 -10.84 0.36
C GLU A 19 9.23 -9.47 0.24
N LEU A 20 8.64 -8.97 1.33
CA LEU A 20 8.03 -7.64 1.39
C LEU A 20 9.10 -6.55 1.17
N ILE A 21 10.27 -6.68 1.79
CA ILE A 21 11.37 -5.73 1.59
C ILE A 21 11.83 -5.74 0.12
N ALA A 22 12.03 -6.91 -0.46
CA ALA A 22 12.44 -7.03 -1.85
C ALA A 22 11.41 -6.41 -2.80
N LEU A 23 10.13 -6.65 -2.56
CA LEU A 23 9.03 -6.08 -3.34
C LEU A 23 9.01 -4.54 -3.24
N CYS A 24 9.09 -4.00 -2.04
CA CYS A 24 9.13 -2.55 -1.82
C CYS A 24 10.37 -1.92 -2.46
N ALA A 25 11.53 -2.55 -2.36
CA ALA A 25 12.75 -2.05 -2.97
C ALA A 25 12.64 -1.97 -4.50
N GLN A 26 12.02 -2.97 -5.13
CA GLN A 26 11.77 -2.96 -6.56
C GLN A 26 10.77 -1.88 -6.97
N ALA A 27 9.65 -1.78 -6.26
CA ALA A 27 8.57 -0.86 -6.61
C ALA A 27 8.92 0.61 -6.35
N PHE A 28 9.59 0.91 -5.24
CA PHE A 28 9.94 2.27 -4.86
C PHE A 28 11.33 2.72 -5.32
N GLY A 29 12.17 1.81 -5.80
CA GLY A 29 13.50 2.13 -6.32
C GLY A 29 13.48 2.83 -7.67
N GLY A 30 12.44 2.63 -8.47
CA GLY A 30 12.25 3.26 -9.77
C GLY A 30 11.39 4.51 -9.71
N SER A 31 11.12 5.06 -10.91
CA SER A 31 10.23 6.22 -11.07
C SER A 31 8.80 5.91 -10.59
N PRO A 32 8.09 6.86 -10.01
CA PRO A 32 8.48 8.23 -9.68
C PRO A 32 9.16 8.37 -8.32
N TRP A 33 9.31 7.28 -7.56
CA TRP A 33 9.73 7.31 -6.16
C TRP A 33 11.24 7.51 -5.98
N HIS A 34 12.05 6.77 -6.73
CA HIS A 34 13.52 6.80 -6.66
C HIS A 34 14.07 6.70 -5.23
N GLU A 35 13.46 5.84 -4.41
CA GLU A 35 13.87 5.67 -3.02
C GLU A 35 15.09 4.76 -2.90
N PRO A 36 16.01 5.04 -1.94
CA PRO A 36 17.13 4.15 -1.67
C PRO A 36 16.65 2.85 -1.00
N PRO A 37 17.43 1.75 -1.09
CA PRO A 37 17.04 0.45 -0.52
C PRO A 37 16.67 0.47 0.96
N LEU A 38 17.29 1.35 1.75
CA LEU A 38 16.95 1.51 3.17
C LEU A 38 15.51 1.99 3.38
N GLY A 39 14.94 2.71 2.44
CA GLY A 39 13.54 3.12 2.47
C GLY A 39 12.59 1.94 2.50
N ALA A 40 12.88 0.87 1.74
CA ALA A 40 12.08 -0.35 1.74
C ALA A 40 12.11 -1.06 3.09
N VAL A 41 13.27 -1.13 3.73
CA VAL A 41 13.41 -1.72 5.08
C VAL A 41 12.55 -0.95 6.09
N ARG A 42 12.64 0.38 6.08
CA ARG A 42 11.85 1.24 6.98
C ARG A 42 10.35 1.12 6.76
N THR A 43 9.92 1.05 5.51
CA THR A 43 8.51 0.87 5.16
C THR A 43 7.99 -0.45 5.72
N VAL A 44 8.70 -1.54 5.50
CA VAL A 44 8.29 -2.87 5.97
C VAL A 44 8.34 -2.95 7.50
N ASP A 45 9.37 -2.43 8.15
CA ASP A 45 9.44 -2.43 9.61
C ASP A 45 8.27 -1.67 10.24
N ARG A 46 7.88 -0.53 9.68
CA ARG A 46 6.70 0.22 10.12
C ARG A 46 5.39 -0.57 9.88
N LEU A 47 5.30 -1.24 8.73
CA LEU A 47 4.16 -2.11 8.42
C LEU A 47 4.01 -3.24 9.43
N LEU A 48 5.10 -3.96 9.72
CA LEU A 48 5.08 -5.09 10.65
C LEU A 48 4.81 -4.65 12.08
N ASP A 49 5.37 -3.53 12.51
CA ASP A 49 5.09 -2.95 13.82
C ASP A 49 3.59 -2.60 13.95
N SER A 50 3.01 -2.00 12.94
CA SER A 50 1.57 -1.71 12.92
C SER A 50 0.72 -2.98 12.89
N ALA A 51 1.13 -4.00 12.14
CA ALA A 51 0.42 -5.28 12.06
C ALA A 51 0.31 -5.98 13.41
N VAL A 52 1.35 -5.86 14.23
CA VAL A 52 1.39 -6.48 15.56
C VAL A 52 0.63 -5.67 16.61
N ARG A 53 0.64 -4.34 16.50
CA ARG A 53 0.10 -3.45 17.54
C ARG A 53 -1.33 -2.97 17.31
N ARG A 54 -1.79 -2.95 16.04
CA ARG A 54 -3.11 -2.39 15.70
C ARG A 54 -4.16 -3.48 15.54
N ASP A 55 -5.26 -3.34 16.26
CA ASP A 55 -6.39 -4.28 16.18
C ASP A 55 -7.12 -4.21 14.84
N ASP A 56 -7.10 -3.06 14.18
CA ASP A 56 -7.76 -2.83 12.90
C ASP A 56 -6.83 -2.91 11.69
N PHE A 57 -5.63 -3.44 11.86
CA PHE A 57 -4.73 -3.71 10.74
C PHE A 57 -5.44 -4.56 9.68
N CYS A 58 -5.50 -4.04 8.48
CA CYS A 58 -6.13 -4.71 7.35
C CYS A 58 -5.15 -4.73 6.18
N ALA A 59 -4.88 -5.90 5.64
CA ALA A 59 -3.96 -6.04 4.51
C ALA A 59 -4.35 -7.21 3.63
N TYR A 60 -4.09 -7.07 2.34
CA TYR A 60 -4.25 -8.11 1.32
C TYR A 60 -2.97 -8.24 0.51
N ALA A 61 -2.69 -9.44 0.07
CA ALA A 61 -1.58 -9.73 -0.83
C ALA A 61 -2.09 -10.37 -2.12
N ALA A 62 -1.37 -10.11 -3.21
CA ALA A 62 -1.57 -10.76 -4.50
C ALA A 62 -0.44 -11.74 -4.72
N TYR A 63 -0.78 -12.98 -5.01
CA TYR A 63 0.16 -14.05 -5.27
C TYR A 63 -0.01 -14.60 -6.69
N ALA A 64 1.08 -15.05 -7.30
CA ALA A 64 1.01 -15.79 -8.55
C ALA A 64 0.17 -17.06 -8.36
N ALA A 65 -0.78 -17.30 -9.27
CA ALA A 65 -1.75 -18.40 -9.15
C ALA A 65 -1.38 -19.64 -9.98
N ASP A 66 -0.20 -19.66 -10.59
CA ASP A 66 0.22 -20.75 -11.48
C ASP A 66 0.78 -21.96 -10.73
N ASP A 67 0.96 -21.84 -9.41
CA ASP A 67 1.43 -22.93 -8.55
C ASP A 67 0.28 -23.45 -7.68
N PRO A 68 -0.07 -24.75 -7.76
CA PRO A 68 -1.11 -25.35 -6.91
C PRO A 68 -0.71 -25.45 -5.44
N ASP A 69 0.57 -25.33 -5.10
CA ASP A 69 1.07 -25.36 -3.72
C ASP A 69 1.30 -23.93 -3.21
N ASP A 70 0.32 -23.39 -2.52
CA ASP A 70 0.22 -22.01 -2.06
C ASP A 70 1.40 -21.50 -1.21
N ALA A 71 2.12 -22.37 -0.53
CA ALA A 71 3.13 -21.99 0.43
C ALA A 71 4.38 -21.35 -0.19
N GLY A 72 4.61 -21.57 -1.50
CA GLY A 72 5.74 -21.05 -2.25
C GLY A 72 5.38 -20.02 -3.32
N ALA A 73 4.10 -19.62 -3.43
CA ALA A 73 3.66 -18.69 -4.46
C ALA A 73 4.36 -17.34 -4.35
N ALA A 74 4.82 -16.81 -5.49
CA ALA A 74 5.51 -15.53 -5.55
C ALA A 74 4.55 -14.38 -5.16
N LEU A 75 5.04 -13.47 -4.31
CA LEU A 75 4.33 -12.27 -3.92
C LEU A 75 4.43 -11.23 -5.04
N LEU A 76 3.30 -10.84 -5.60
CA LEU A 76 3.22 -9.86 -6.71
C LEU A 76 2.88 -8.45 -6.26
N GLY A 77 2.27 -8.30 -5.11
CA GLY A 77 1.88 -7.02 -4.55
C GLY A 77 1.18 -7.16 -3.21
N PHE A 78 1.00 -6.05 -2.53
CA PHE A 78 0.21 -5.99 -1.31
C PHE A 78 -0.39 -4.61 -1.11
N VAL A 79 -1.41 -4.54 -0.26
CA VAL A 79 -2.03 -3.31 0.20
C VAL A 79 -2.27 -3.42 1.70
N ALA A 80 -2.11 -2.32 2.42
CA ALA A 80 -2.36 -2.28 3.86
C ALA A 80 -2.96 -0.95 4.27
N GLY A 81 -3.80 -0.98 5.30
CA GLY A 81 -4.40 0.20 5.88
C GLY A 81 -4.91 -0.04 7.29
N TRP A 82 -5.20 1.04 7.97
CA TRP A 82 -5.74 1.09 9.32
C TRP A 82 -6.28 2.48 9.61
N THR A 83 -7.00 2.62 10.72
CA THR A 83 -7.49 3.92 11.19
C THR A 83 -6.38 4.68 11.90
N ASP A 84 -6.19 5.94 11.52
CA ASP A 84 -5.23 6.83 12.15
C ASP A 84 -5.76 8.28 12.14
N THR A 85 -5.04 9.18 12.79
CA THR A 85 -5.38 10.60 12.90
C THR A 85 -4.40 11.51 12.18
N ALA A 86 -3.32 10.95 11.62
CA ALA A 86 -2.21 11.72 11.07
C ALA A 86 -2.62 12.54 9.84
N LEU A 87 -3.35 11.95 8.91
CA LEU A 87 -3.74 12.63 7.67
C LEU A 87 -5.00 13.48 7.81
N SER A 88 -5.86 13.17 8.77
CA SER A 88 -7.12 13.88 8.99
C SER A 88 -6.99 15.15 9.83
N GLY A 89 -5.86 15.33 10.52
CA GLY A 89 -5.67 16.42 11.46
C GLY A 89 -6.29 16.18 12.83
N GLY A 90 -6.55 14.92 13.19
CA GLY A 90 -6.98 14.53 14.53
C GLY A 90 -8.25 13.68 14.61
N GLU A 91 -9.03 13.57 13.55
CA GLU A 91 -10.22 12.73 13.51
C GLU A 91 -9.85 11.32 13.04
N PRO A 92 -10.17 10.24 13.81
CA PRO A 92 -9.88 8.87 13.38
C PRO A 92 -10.53 8.57 12.02
N THR A 93 -9.71 8.28 11.03
CA THR A 93 -10.15 8.02 9.65
C THR A 93 -9.34 6.85 9.11
N PHE A 94 -9.96 5.97 8.34
CA PHE A 94 -9.23 4.88 7.69
C PHE A 94 -8.23 5.44 6.69
N GLU A 95 -7.00 4.99 6.78
CA GLU A 95 -5.93 5.38 5.87
C GLU A 95 -5.45 4.17 5.06
N LEU A 96 -5.42 4.31 3.73
CA LEU A 96 -4.69 3.41 2.86
C LEU A 96 -3.21 3.80 2.96
N VAL A 97 -2.41 2.99 3.65
CA VAL A 97 -1.04 3.35 4.02
C VAL A 97 -0.02 2.92 2.98
N GLU A 98 -0.16 1.70 2.47
CA GLU A 98 0.75 1.16 1.44
C GLU A 98 -0.04 0.43 0.35
N LEU A 99 0.34 0.67 -0.91
CA LEU A 99 -0.11 -0.09 -2.07
C LEU A 99 1.10 -0.30 -2.98
N VAL A 100 1.50 -1.54 -3.11
CA VAL A 100 2.74 -1.90 -3.79
C VAL A 100 2.47 -3.04 -4.77
N VAL A 101 2.91 -2.90 -6.01
CA VAL A 101 2.85 -3.94 -7.03
C VAL A 101 4.22 -4.07 -7.68
N ALA A 102 4.72 -5.29 -7.81
CA ALA A 102 5.99 -5.56 -8.48
C ALA A 102 5.99 -4.94 -9.89
N PRO A 103 7.08 -4.27 -10.31
CA PRO A 103 7.12 -3.59 -11.62
C PRO A 103 6.75 -4.50 -12.79
N GLY A 104 7.22 -5.75 -12.77
CA GLY A 104 6.90 -6.74 -13.82
C GLY A 104 5.44 -7.23 -13.82
N SER A 105 4.68 -6.91 -12.78
CA SER A 105 3.27 -7.30 -12.64
C SER A 105 2.31 -6.12 -12.71
N GLN A 106 2.81 -4.93 -12.99
CA GLN A 106 1.97 -3.74 -13.19
C GLN A 106 1.23 -3.81 -14.54
N GLY A 107 0.11 -3.11 -14.62
CA GLY A 107 -0.74 -3.11 -15.82
C GLY A 107 -1.66 -4.33 -15.96
N LEU A 108 -1.69 -5.23 -14.98
CA LEU A 108 -2.53 -6.44 -14.99
C LEU A 108 -3.80 -6.30 -14.12
N GLY A 109 -4.06 -5.12 -13.57
CA GLY A 109 -5.21 -4.88 -12.70
C GLY A 109 -5.01 -5.24 -11.23
N ILE A 110 -3.83 -5.73 -10.85
CA ILE A 110 -3.52 -6.15 -9.46
C ILE A 110 -3.67 -4.99 -8.48
N GLY A 111 -3.09 -3.83 -8.80
CA GLY A 111 -3.16 -2.66 -7.94
C GLY A 111 -4.59 -2.22 -7.66
N ARG A 112 -5.44 -2.19 -8.67
CA ARG A 112 -6.86 -1.85 -8.52
C ARG A 112 -7.60 -2.89 -7.68
N ALA A 113 -7.36 -4.17 -7.92
CA ALA A 113 -8.01 -5.24 -7.17
C ALA A 113 -7.61 -5.21 -5.68
N LEU A 114 -6.33 -5.00 -5.37
CA LEU A 114 -5.85 -4.82 -4.00
C LEU A 114 -6.50 -3.61 -3.33
N HIS A 115 -6.51 -2.47 -4.01
CA HIS A 115 -7.13 -1.24 -3.54
C HIS A 115 -8.61 -1.44 -3.20
N ASP A 116 -9.37 -2.00 -4.13
CA ASP A 116 -10.81 -2.22 -3.93
C ASP A 116 -11.08 -3.23 -2.80
N GLY A 117 -10.30 -4.28 -2.73
CA GLY A 117 -10.39 -5.27 -1.66
C GLY A 117 -10.15 -4.68 -0.27
N LEU A 118 -9.12 -3.86 -0.13
CA LEU A 118 -8.83 -3.17 1.14
C LEU A 118 -9.98 -2.25 1.56
N LEU A 119 -10.51 -1.44 0.66
CA LEU A 119 -11.55 -0.48 0.99
C LEU A 119 -12.87 -1.16 1.37
N VAL A 120 -13.22 -2.24 0.70
CA VAL A 120 -14.41 -3.03 1.06
C VAL A 120 -14.28 -3.63 2.46
N ALA A 121 -13.10 -4.14 2.80
CA ALA A 121 -12.89 -4.81 4.08
C ALA A 121 -12.63 -3.85 5.25
N GLY A 122 -11.88 -2.76 5.01
CA GLY A 122 -11.34 -1.91 6.07
C GLY A 122 -11.98 -0.53 6.20
N ALA A 123 -12.64 -0.02 5.15
CA ALA A 123 -13.15 1.34 5.11
C ALA A 123 -14.66 1.40 4.89
N PRO A 124 -15.48 1.24 5.94
CA PRO A 124 -16.94 1.35 5.79
C PRO A 124 -17.42 2.77 5.50
N GLY A 125 -16.54 3.76 5.60
CA GLY A 125 -16.80 5.17 5.36
C GLY A 125 -15.66 5.83 4.59
N PRO A 126 -15.46 7.15 4.78
CA PRO A 126 -14.39 7.87 4.10
C PRO A 126 -13.01 7.32 4.39
N ALA A 127 -12.13 7.39 3.41
CA ALA A 127 -10.73 6.98 3.52
C ALA A 127 -9.79 8.09 3.07
N LEU A 128 -8.58 8.10 3.62
CA LEU A 128 -7.51 9.02 3.25
C LEU A 128 -6.30 8.23 2.76
N LEU A 129 -5.49 8.86 1.93
CA LEU A 129 -4.15 8.39 1.56
C LEU A 129 -3.22 9.59 1.35
N MET A 130 -1.93 9.34 1.43
CA MET A 130 -0.89 10.30 1.07
C MET A 130 -0.01 9.70 -0.03
N THR A 131 0.25 10.48 -1.07
CA THR A 131 1.12 10.06 -2.16
C THR A 131 1.92 11.23 -2.72
N LEU A 132 2.95 10.96 -3.50
CA LEU A 132 3.71 12.02 -4.20
C LEU A 132 2.79 12.85 -5.09
N ASP A 133 3.00 14.16 -5.09
CA ASP A 133 2.28 15.11 -5.96
C ASP A 133 2.86 15.06 -7.39
N VAL A 134 2.62 13.94 -8.05
CA VAL A 134 3.00 13.73 -9.46
C VAL A 134 1.80 13.19 -10.25
N PRO A 135 1.60 13.62 -11.50
CA PRO A 135 0.42 13.23 -12.29
C PRO A 135 0.24 11.72 -12.41
N GLU A 136 1.33 10.98 -12.51
CA GLU A 136 1.30 9.52 -12.61
C GLU A 136 0.52 8.87 -11.46
N LEU A 137 0.66 9.39 -10.26
CA LEU A 137 -0.03 8.87 -9.07
C LEU A 137 -1.37 9.56 -8.84
N THR A 138 -1.41 10.88 -8.90
CA THR A 138 -2.64 11.63 -8.63
C THR A 138 -3.73 11.33 -9.66
N ASP A 139 -3.39 11.20 -10.94
CA ASP A 139 -4.36 10.82 -11.99
C ASP A 139 -4.88 9.40 -11.78
N ARG A 140 -4.02 8.48 -11.37
CA ARG A 140 -4.43 7.10 -11.06
C ARG A 140 -5.48 7.08 -9.96
N TYR A 141 -5.20 7.70 -8.83
CA TYR A 141 -6.13 7.73 -7.70
C TYR A 141 -7.39 8.53 -8.01
N THR A 142 -7.28 9.61 -8.78
CA THR A 142 -8.45 10.36 -9.24
C THR A 142 -9.39 9.48 -10.06
N ARG A 143 -8.86 8.64 -10.97
CA ARG A 143 -9.67 7.67 -11.73
C ARG A 143 -10.33 6.63 -10.81
N TRP A 144 -9.77 6.38 -9.64
CA TRP A 144 -10.33 5.45 -8.65
C TRP A 144 -11.25 6.12 -7.62
N GLY A 145 -11.61 7.38 -7.84
CA GLY A 145 -12.59 8.09 -7.03
C GLY A 145 -12.03 8.93 -5.89
N TRP A 146 -10.72 9.15 -5.87
CA TRP A 146 -10.07 9.99 -4.88
C TRP A 146 -9.99 11.44 -5.33
N LYS A 147 -9.98 12.37 -4.35
CA LYS A 147 -9.82 13.81 -4.59
C LYS A 147 -8.74 14.36 -3.69
N VAL A 148 -7.89 15.24 -4.23
CA VAL A 148 -6.90 15.98 -3.44
C VAL A 148 -7.61 16.91 -2.46
N VAL A 149 -7.28 16.79 -1.19
CA VAL A 149 -7.85 17.62 -0.12
C VAL A 149 -6.79 18.45 0.61
N ASP A 150 -5.52 18.08 0.50
CA ASP A 150 -4.43 18.82 1.13
C ASP A 150 -3.11 18.55 0.39
N ARG A 151 -2.14 19.42 0.61
CA ARG A 151 -0.77 19.31 0.10
C ARG A 151 0.18 19.51 1.25
N LEU A 152 1.25 18.69 1.32
CA LEU A 152 2.20 18.77 2.42
C LEU A 152 3.59 18.31 1.98
N ARG A 153 4.57 18.70 2.77
CA ARG A 153 5.95 18.28 2.62
C ARG A 153 6.39 17.68 3.96
N PRO A 154 6.26 16.34 4.13
CA PRO A 154 6.47 15.72 5.42
C PRO A 154 7.93 15.73 5.85
N GLY A 155 8.17 16.03 7.13
CA GLY A 155 9.49 15.97 7.75
C GLY A 155 10.52 16.86 7.07
N LYS A 156 11.70 16.28 6.80
CA LYS A 156 12.82 16.93 6.11
C LYS A 156 12.85 16.64 4.60
N GLU A 157 11.81 16.03 4.07
CA GLU A 157 11.75 15.73 2.65
C GLU A 157 11.58 17.00 1.82
N GLU A 158 12.24 17.03 0.66
CA GLU A 158 12.15 18.13 -0.29
C GLU A 158 11.05 17.92 -1.34
N ARG A 159 10.35 16.78 -1.28
CA ARG A 159 9.30 16.42 -2.23
C ARG A 159 7.93 16.80 -1.71
N ASP A 160 7.07 17.23 -2.64
CA ASP A 160 5.70 17.55 -2.34
C ASP A 160 4.83 16.28 -2.37
N TYR A 161 3.91 16.20 -1.42
CA TYR A 161 2.92 15.14 -1.29
C TYR A 161 1.52 15.74 -1.31
N VAL A 162 0.55 14.94 -1.70
CA VAL A 162 -0.87 15.26 -1.55
C VAL A 162 -1.52 14.28 -0.60
N VAL A 163 -2.51 14.79 0.15
CA VAL A 163 -3.49 13.97 0.85
C VAL A 163 -4.71 13.87 -0.04
N MET A 164 -5.19 12.67 -0.27
CA MET A 164 -6.37 12.42 -1.08
C MET A 164 -7.45 11.75 -0.23
N ARG A 165 -8.70 12.06 -0.53
CA ARG A 165 -9.86 11.53 0.16
C ARG A 165 -10.80 10.84 -0.82
N ARG A 166 -11.37 9.74 -0.36
CA ARG A 166 -12.46 9.04 -1.04
C ARG A 166 -13.65 8.94 -0.07
N ALA A 167 -14.83 9.22 -0.59
CA ALA A 167 -16.08 9.10 0.16
C ALA A 167 -16.47 7.66 0.45
#